data_9dde4548798320a80b50cc8a1ec2dbbf
#
_entry.id   9dde4548798320a80b50cc8a1ec2dbbf
#
_cell.length_a   1.000
_cell.length_b   1.000
_cell.length_c   1.000
_cell.angle_alpha   90.00
_cell.angle_beta   90.00
_cell.angle_gamma   90.00
#
_symmetry.space_group_name_H-M   'P 1'
#
loop_
_entity.id
_entity.type
_entity.pdbx_description
1 polymer ?
#
loop_
_entity_poly.entity_id
_entity_poly.type
_entity_poly.pdbx_seq_one_letter_code
_entity_poly.pdbx_strand_id
1 'polypeptide(L)'
;MRATKTRPAARAMFLKPTMVLKLVPLLVLIPLLQPASAFKIKRVKTDAGLVLKLRGDVRDGDYGRLKSALQDGSVVGLEITSGGGSLEDGVYIARVVRDKGLVIYASRECDSACAFIFLAAKERYMGRGCKIGVHSASNDREREDADSARITIQLSRLLVGLGVPHSIIGKIVATPPAKITFLDNRDLARLNVHRANPFRKNDGAASVARSQETGSVCDPGAYVGTETTAHAEQKSCTTSAAHASGEP
;
A
#
# COMPACT_ATOMS: atom_id res chain seq x y z
N MET A 1 -70.82 80.82 40.53
CA MET A 1 -70.45 79.41 40.61
C MET A 1 -69.36 79.17 39.49
N ARG A 2 -68.07 79.11 39.88
CA ARG A 2 -66.94 78.97 38.95
C ARG A 2 -66.34 77.61 39.22
N ALA A 3 -66.30 76.77 38.15
CA ALA A 3 -65.65 75.47 38.14
C ALA A 3 -64.19 75.67 37.82
N THR A 4 -63.34 75.24 38.71
CA THR A 4 -61.85 75.22 38.48
C THR A 4 -61.46 73.91 37.80
N LYS A 5 -60.81 74.09 36.65
CA LYS A 5 -60.34 73.00 35.78
C LYS A 5 -58.92 72.67 36.19
N THR A 6 -58.71 71.52 36.83
CA THR A 6 -57.40 70.98 37.16
C THR A 6 -56.81 70.25 35.99
N ARG A 7 -55.55 70.63 35.63
CA ARG A 7 -54.72 69.92 34.58
C ARG A 7 -54.12 68.68 35.19
N PRO A 8 -54.07 67.54 34.43
CA PRO A 8 -53.29 66.38 34.86
C PRO A 8 -51.82 66.53 34.49
N ALA A 9 -50.97 66.15 35.44
CA ALA A 9 -49.53 66.16 35.33
C ALA A 9 -49.02 65.13 34.27
N ALA A 10 -48.11 65.58 33.40
CA ALA A 10 -47.42 64.70 32.43
C ALA A 10 -46.50 63.73 33.18
N ARG A 11 -46.80 62.48 33.04
CA ARG A 11 -45.99 61.37 33.56
C ARG A 11 -44.83 61.10 32.55
N ALA A 12 -43.63 61.44 32.97
CA ALA A 12 -42.43 61.14 32.22
C ALA A 12 -42.23 59.60 32.10
N MET A 13 -42.28 59.13 30.88
CA MET A 13 -42.04 57.73 30.51
C MET A 13 -40.53 57.52 30.42
N PHE A 14 -39.95 56.90 31.47
CA PHE A 14 -38.59 56.45 31.41
C PHE A 14 -38.49 55.28 30.43
N LEU A 15 -37.86 55.49 29.22
CA LEU A 15 -37.49 54.44 28.34
C LEU A 15 -36.35 53.62 29.00
N LYS A 16 -36.58 52.36 29.25
CA LYS A 16 -35.56 51.40 29.65
C LYS A 16 -34.64 51.16 28.46
N PRO A 17 -33.29 51.14 28.63
CA PRO A 17 -32.39 50.78 27.55
C PRO A 17 -32.59 49.32 27.17
N THR A 18 -33.05 49.06 25.96
CA THR A 18 -33.10 47.73 25.34
C THR A 18 -31.69 47.23 25.21
N MET A 19 -31.39 46.19 25.97
CA MET A 19 -30.14 45.43 25.90
C MET A 19 -30.09 44.74 24.52
N VAL A 20 -29.36 45.32 23.57
CA VAL A 20 -29.08 44.72 22.28
C VAL A 20 -28.14 43.55 22.53
N LEU A 21 -28.73 42.37 22.65
CA LEU A 21 -27.99 41.09 22.67
C LEU A 21 -27.33 40.92 21.30
N LYS A 22 -26.03 41.24 21.22
CA LYS A 22 -25.21 40.95 20.04
C LYS A 22 -25.16 39.44 19.88
N LEU A 23 -25.99 38.91 18.95
CA LEU A 23 -25.81 37.56 18.43
C LEU A 23 -24.44 37.51 17.73
N VAL A 24 -23.44 37.02 18.43
CA VAL A 24 -22.17 36.57 17.80
C VAL A 24 -22.52 35.30 17.03
N PRO A 25 -22.41 35.28 15.71
CA PRO A 25 -22.59 34.02 14.99
C PRO A 25 -21.49 33.09 15.45
N LEU A 26 -21.88 32.05 16.18
CA LEU A 26 -21.03 30.90 16.48
C LEU A 26 -20.69 30.24 15.13
N LEU A 27 -19.55 30.63 14.54
CA LEU A 27 -18.99 29.97 13.39
C LEU A 27 -18.61 28.56 13.86
N VAL A 28 -19.55 27.62 13.70
CA VAL A 28 -19.31 26.19 13.87
C VAL A 28 -18.28 25.83 12.82
N LEU A 29 -17.04 25.70 13.27
CA LEU A 29 -15.94 25.14 12.50
C LEU A 29 -16.28 23.65 12.29
N ILE A 30 -17.12 23.37 11.27
CA ILE A 30 -17.37 22.01 10.81
C ILE A 30 -16.01 21.54 10.31
N PRO A 31 -15.37 20.54 10.94
CA PRO A 31 -14.20 19.94 10.34
C PRO A 31 -14.64 19.43 8.98
N LEU A 32 -14.13 20.04 7.92
CA LEU A 32 -14.25 19.51 6.57
C LEU A 32 -13.65 18.10 6.62
N LEU A 33 -14.50 17.09 6.81
CA LEU A 33 -14.14 15.71 6.50
C LEU A 33 -13.74 15.73 5.02
N GLN A 34 -12.44 15.84 4.78
CA GLN A 34 -11.93 15.73 3.42
C GLN A 34 -12.25 14.30 2.98
N PRO A 35 -13.02 14.11 1.91
CA PRO A 35 -13.26 12.77 1.40
C PRO A 35 -11.90 12.17 1.10
N ALA A 36 -11.63 11.00 1.72
CA ALA A 36 -10.41 10.25 1.46
C ALA A 36 -10.17 10.21 -0.05
N SER A 37 -9.03 10.73 -0.49
CA SER A 37 -8.76 10.92 -1.93
C SER A 37 -8.70 9.58 -2.62
N ALA A 38 -9.56 9.35 -3.62
CA ALA A 38 -9.49 8.19 -4.48
C ALA A 38 -8.07 8.00 -5.03
N PHE A 39 -7.69 6.77 -5.27
CA PHE A 39 -6.39 6.36 -5.80
C PHE A 39 -6.05 7.13 -7.09
N LYS A 40 -5.13 8.07 -7.01
CA LYS A 40 -4.69 8.86 -8.16
C LYS A 40 -3.57 8.14 -8.89
N ILE A 41 -3.78 7.85 -10.17
CA ILE A 41 -2.78 7.21 -11.03
C ILE A 41 -2.13 8.29 -11.89
N LYS A 42 -0.81 8.48 -11.76
CA LYS A 42 -0.01 9.41 -12.58
C LYS A 42 1.08 8.64 -13.31
N ARG A 43 1.14 8.79 -14.62
CA ARG A 43 2.22 8.26 -15.47
C ARG A 43 3.45 9.16 -15.35
N VAL A 44 4.62 8.59 -15.13
CA VAL A 44 5.89 9.31 -15.02
C VAL A 44 6.95 8.57 -15.80
N LYS A 45 7.54 9.22 -16.79
CA LYS A 45 8.73 8.72 -17.47
C LYS A 45 9.93 8.89 -16.54
N THR A 46 10.70 7.85 -16.39
CA THR A 46 11.93 7.82 -15.59
C THR A 46 13.07 7.21 -16.43
N ASP A 47 14.28 7.25 -15.91
CA ASP A 47 15.41 6.62 -16.57
C ASP A 47 15.29 5.07 -16.64
N ALA A 48 14.53 4.49 -15.70
CA ALA A 48 14.26 3.04 -15.67
C ALA A 48 13.09 2.64 -16.61
N GLY A 49 12.31 3.60 -17.14
CA GLY A 49 11.14 3.35 -17.96
C GLY A 49 9.91 4.09 -17.47
N LEU A 50 8.73 3.68 -17.93
CA LEU A 50 7.46 4.26 -17.48
C LEU A 50 7.07 3.70 -16.12
N VAL A 51 6.79 4.58 -15.16
CA VAL A 51 6.36 4.25 -13.81
C VAL A 51 4.98 4.83 -13.55
N LEU A 52 4.08 4.08 -12.92
CA LEU A 52 2.82 4.60 -12.42
C LEU A 52 2.96 4.99 -10.96
N LYS A 53 2.66 6.25 -10.65
CA LYS A 53 2.58 6.73 -9.26
C LYS A 53 1.15 6.65 -8.79
N LEU A 54 0.96 5.89 -7.71
CA LEU A 54 -0.33 5.57 -7.11
C LEU A 54 -0.41 6.24 -5.73
N ARG A 55 -1.37 7.16 -5.55
CA ARG A 55 -1.50 7.91 -4.29
C ARG A 55 -2.95 8.01 -3.84
N GLY A 56 -3.19 7.77 -2.57
CA GLY A 56 -4.49 7.75 -1.92
C GLY A 56 -4.96 6.33 -1.62
N ASP A 57 -6.18 6.18 -1.10
CA ASP A 57 -6.71 4.89 -0.69
C ASP A 57 -7.12 4.06 -1.89
N VAL A 58 -6.93 2.75 -1.77
CA VAL A 58 -7.42 1.77 -2.74
C VAL A 58 -8.95 1.72 -2.64
N ARG A 59 -9.65 1.93 -3.76
CA ARG A 59 -11.11 1.92 -3.81
C ARG A 59 -11.62 0.94 -4.84
N ASP A 60 -12.89 0.60 -4.72
CA ASP A 60 -13.57 -0.24 -5.68
C ASP A 60 -13.49 0.36 -7.09
N GLY A 61 -13.07 -0.49 -8.04
CA GLY A 61 -12.83 -0.10 -9.43
C GLY A 61 -11.40 0.37 -9.73
N ASP A 62 -10.53 0.54 -8.74
CA ASP A 62 -9.15 0.97 -8.95
C ASP A 62 -8.30 -0.07 -9.69
N TYR A 63 -8.59 -1.36 -9.49
CA TYR A 63 -7.99 -2.43 -10.29
C TYR A 63 -8.28 -2.23 -11.79
N GLY A 64 -9.53 -1.94 -12.18
CA GLY A 64 -9.89 -1.70 -13.57
C GLY A 64 -9.16 -0.50 -14.18
N ARG A 65 -9.02 0.58 -13.42
CA ARG A 65 -8.26 1.79 -13.79
C ARG A 65 -6.77 1.50 -13.96
N LEU A 66 -6.19 0.76 -13.01
CA LEU A 66 -4.78 0.36 -13.10
C LEU A 66 -4.54 -0.59 -14.28
N LYS A 67 -5.41 -1.59 -14.47
CA LYS A 67 -5.34 -2.52 -15.61
C LYS A 67 -5.32 -1.78 -16.94
N SER A 68 -6.20 -0.78 -17.10
CA SER A 68 -6.22 0.09 -18.28
C SER A 68 -4.94 0.90 -18.43
N ALA A 69 -4.38 1.43 -17.33
CA ALA A 69 -3.12 2.16 -17.35
C ALA A 69 -1.89 1.29 -17.70
N LEU A 70 -1.99 -0.03 -17.51
CA LEU A 70 -0.94 -1.01 -17.80
C LEU A 70 -1.03 -1.61 -19.21
N GLN A 71 -2.02 -1.22 -20.04
CA GLN A 71 -2.23 -1.83 -21.35
C GLN A 71 -1.11 -1.55 -22.36
N ASP A 72 -0.41 -0.42 -22.25
CA ASP A 72 0.64 -0.07 -23.19
C ASP A 72 1.96 -0.87 -23.03
N GLY A 73 2.00 -1.77 -22.06
CA GLY A 73 3.10 -2.73 -21.88
C GLY A 73 4.45 -2.16 -21.46
N SER A 74 4.59 -0.83 -21.45
CA SER A 74 5.87 -0.14 -21.18
C SER A 74 6.12 0.15 -19.69
N VAL A 75 5.15 -0.16 -18.81
CA VAL A 75 5.23 0.13 -17.38
C VAL A 75 6.14 -0.88 -16.70
N VAL A 76 7.24 -0.38 -16.12
CA VAL A 76 8.25 -1.19 -15.42
C VAL A 76 7.99 -1.33 -13.91
N GLY A 77 7.19 -0.44 -13.34
CA GLY A 77 6.92 -0.51 -11.91
C GLY A 77 5.91 0.51 -11.40
N LEU A 78 5.61 0.39 -10.12
CA LEU A 78 4.67 1.25 -9.39
C LEU A 78 5.38 1.96 -8.24
N GLU A 79 5.20 3.27 -8.12
CA GLU A 79 5.48 4.03 -6.91
C GLU A 79 4.17 4.21 -6.15
N ILE A 80 4.07 3.67 -4.92
CA ILE A 80 2.83 3.62 -4.16
C ILE A 80 2.94 4.36 -2.82
N THR A 81 1.88 5.09 -2.47
CA THR A 81 1.64 5.68 -1.14
C THR A 81 0.15 5.59 -0.86
N SER A 82 -0.23 4.78 0.13
CA SER A 82 -1.63 4.50 0.45
C SER A 82 -1.78 3.99 1.88
N GLY A 83 -2.84 4.43 2.57
CA GLY A 83 -3.27 3.89 3.86
C GLY A 83 -4.01 2.55 3.75
N GLY A 84 -4.28 2.06 2.54
CA GLY A 84 -5.02 0.82 2.33
C GLY A 84 -6.35 1.06 1.63
N GLY A 85 -7.43 0.42 2.08
CA GLY A 85 -8.79 0.53 1.55
C GLY A 85 -9.34 -0.80 1.01
N SER A 86 -9.98 -0.80 -0.18
CA SER A 86 -10.62 -1.98 -0.75
C SER A 86 -9.64 -3.15 -0.84
N LEU A 87 -9.96 -4.19 -0.09
CA LEU A 87 -9.14 -5.40 -0.05
C LEU A 87 -9.25 -6.19 -1.35
N GLU A 88 -10.44 -6.22 -1.94
CA GLU A 88 -10.68 -6.93 -3.19
C GLU A 88 -9.82 -6.34 -4.32
N ASP A 89 -9.90 -5.04 -4.55
CA ASP A 89 -9.05 -4.36 -5.52
C ASP A 89 -7.56 -4.51 -5.20
N GLY A 90 -7.20 -4.41 -3.92
CA GLY A 90 -5.83 -4.65 -3.45
C GLY A 90 -5.29 -6.03 -3.84
N VAL A 91 -6.10 -7.08 -3.70
CA VAL A 91 -5.73 -8.45 -4.10
C VAL A 91 -5.59 -8.60 -5.61
N TYR A 92 -6.51 -8.02 -6.40
CA TYR A 92 -6.39 -8.04 -7.86
C TYR A 92 -5.16 -7.26 -8.35
N ILE A 93 -4.88 -6.10 -7.77
CA ILE A 93 -3.67 -5.32 -8.06
C ILE A 93 -2.41 -6.12 -7.68
N ALA A 94 -2.39 -6.76 -6.51
CA ALA A 94 -1.28 -7.59 -6.05
C ALA A 94 -0.96 -8.73 -7.04
N ARG A 95 -2.00 -9.41 -7.57
CA ARG A 95 -1.84 -10.43 -8.60
C ARG A 95 -1.21 -9.87 -9.87
N VAL A 96 -1.73 -8.76 -10.39
CA VAL A 96 -1.17 -8.11 -11.60
C VAL A 96 0.27 -7.69 -11.40
N VAL A 97 0.63 -7.14 -10.22
CA VAL A 97 2.00 -6.78 -9.86
C VAL A 97 2.91 -8.02 -9.94
N ARG A 98 2.46 -9.13 -9.36
CA ARG A 98 3.21 -10.40 -9.36
C ARG A 98 3.36 -10.98 -10.75
N ASP A 99 2.26 -11.07 -11.50
CA ASP A 99 2.20 -11.71 -12.82
C ASP A 99 3.02 -10.93 -13.86
N LYS A 100 2.96 -9.61 -13.82
CA LYS A 100 3.74 -8.74 -14.71
C LYS A 100 5.19 -8.50 -14.24
N GLY A 101 5.56 -8.98 -13.04
CA GLY A 101 6.91 -8.76 -12.49
C GLY A 101 7.21 -7.28 -12.23
N LEU A 102 6.18 -6.47 -11.89
CA LEU A 102 6.38 -5.03 -11.67
C LEU A 102 7.21 -4.78 -10.41
N VAL A 103 8.17 -3.86 -10.52
CA VAL A 103 8.92 -3.35 -9.38
C VAL A 103 8.00 -2.48 -8.52
N ILE A 104 7.99 -2.68 -7.20
CA ILE A 104 7.23 -1.84 -6.26
C ILE A 104 8.17 -0.97 -5.44
N TYR A 105 7.87 0.33 -5.43
CA TYR A 105 8.50 1.31 -4.56
C TYR A 105 7.46 1.98 -3.65
N ALA A 106 7.46 1.62 -2.36
CA ALA A 106 6.67 2.31 -1.35
C ALA A 106 7.40 3.59 -0.92
N SER A 107 6.82 4.77 -1.22
CA SER A 107 7.55 6.03 -1.06
C SER A 107 7.36 6.69 0.31
N ARG A 108 6.24 6.45 1.00
CA ARG A 108 5.93 7.02 2.34
C ARG A 108 5.32 5.97 3.25
N GLU A 109 4.02 5.77 3.17
CA GLU A 109 3.26 4.78 3.93
C GLU A 109 2.64 3.77 2.95
N CYS A 110 2.51 2.53 3.38
CA CYS A 110 1.84 1.51 2.62
C CYS A 110 1.24 0.51 3.60
N ASP A 111 -0.02 0.75 3.97
CA ASP A 111 -0.69 0.01 5.02
C ASP A 111 -1.85 -0.83 4.47
N SER A 112 -2.25 -1.88 5.17
CA SER A 112 -3.44 -2.67 4.86
C SER A 112 -3.42 -3.23 3.41
N ALA A 113 -4.42 -2.94 2.58
CA ALA A 113 -4.50 -3.37 1.18
C ALA A 113 -3.25 -2.97 0.36
N CYS A 114 -2.62 -1.80 0.65
CA CYS A 114 -1.35 -1.42 0.04
C CYS A 114 -0.21 -2.37 0.42
N ALA A 115 -0.15 -2.81 1.69
CA ALA A 115 0.86 -3.76 2.12
C ALA A 115 0.73 -5.11 1.38
N PHE A 116 -0.50 -5.57 1.06
CA PHE A 116 -0.70 -6.77 0.23
C PHE A 116 -0.10 -6.60 -1.16
N ILE A 117 -0.32 -5.44 -1.80
CA ILE A 117 0.28 -5.12 -3.11
C ILE A 117 1.81 -5.16 -3.01
N PHE A 118 2.38 -4.55 -1.97
CA PHE A 118 3.82 -4.54 -1.72
C PHE A 118 4.38 -5.93 -1.48
N LEU A 119 3.72 -6.73 -0.64
CA LEU A 119 4.16 -8.10 -0.29
C LEU A 119 4.13 -9.04 -1.48
N ALA A 120 3.21 -8.86 -2.43
CA ALA A 120 3.09 -9.71 -3.61
C ALA A 120 4.21 -9.49 -4.65
N ALA A 121 4.85 -8.33 -4.68
CA ALA A 121 5.90 -8.04 -5.63
C ALA A 121 7.12 -8.98 -5.48
N LYS A 122 7.84 -9.21 -6.57
CA LYS A 122 9.13 -9.94 -6.55
C LYS A 122 10.25 -9.01 -6.10
N GLU A 123 10.25 -7.79 -6.61
CA GLU A 123 11.22 -6.74 -6.29
C GLU A 123 10.56 -5.62 -5.50
N ARG A 124 11.07 -5.38 -4.30
CA ARG A 124 10.49 -4.46 -3.32
C ARG A 124 11.49 -3.41 -2.90
N TYR A 125 11.08 -2.17 -3.04
CA TYR A 125 11.85 -1.00 -2.63
C TYR A 125 11.02 -0.13 -1.70
N MET A 126 11.69 0.55 -0.78
CA MET A 126 11.02 1.51 0.10
C MET A 126 11.84 2.78 0.31
N GLY A 127 11.15 3.89 0.46
CA GLY A 127 11.73 5.19 0.73
C GLY A 127 12.27 5.31 2.16
N ARG A 128 13.15 6.28 2.37
CA ARG A 128 13.63 6.63 3.71
C ARG A 128 12.44 7.09 4.56
N GLY A 129 12.27 6.50 5.75
CA GLY A 129 11.16 6.79 6.65
C GLY A 129 9.82 6.16 6.26
N CYS A 130 9.74 5.44 5.14
CA CYS A 130 8.56 4.67 4.77
C CYS A 130 8.31 3.55 5.79
N LYS A 131 7.03 3.25 6.04
CA LYS A 131 6.57 2.14 6.87
C LYS A 131 5.62 1.26 6.07
N ILE A 132 5.66 -0.03 6.34
CA ILE A 132 4.74 -1.02 5.77
C ILE A 132 3.92 -1.56 6.93
N GLY A 133 2.62 -1.32 6.91
CA GLY A 133 1.71 -1.66 8.01
C GLY A 133 0.76 -2.78 7.63
N VAL A 134 0.60 -3.74 8.55
CA VAL A 134 -0.25 -4.92 8.32
C VAL A 134 -1.25 -5.10 9.45
N HIS A 135 -2.41 -5.66 9.12
CA HIS A 135 -3.45 -6.10 10.05
C HIS A 135 -4.35 -7.15 9.39
N SER A 136 -5.24 -7.79 10.16
CA SER A 136 -6.26 -8.73 9.67
C SER A 136 -7.34 -8.01 8.87
N ALA A 137 -8.07 -8.74 8.04
CA ALA A 137 -9.20 -8.17 7.29
C ALA A 137 -10.31 -7.71 8.24
N SER A 138 -11.07 -6.71 7.80
CA SER A 138 -12.25 -6.20 8.50
C SER A 138 -13.51 -6.36 7.67
N ASN A 139 -14.66 -6.27 8.31
CA ASN A 139 -15.94 -6.01 7.67
C ASN A 139 -16.12 -4.50 7.37
N ASP A 140 -17.27 -4.13 6.79
CA ASP A 140 -17.62 -2.73 6.45
C ASP A 140 -17.67 -1.77 7.66
N ARG A 141 -17.69 -2.31 8.88
CA ARG A 141 -17.67 -1.54 10.12
C ARG A 141 -16.28 -1.50 10.77
N GLU A 142 -15.24 -1.83 9.99
CA GLU A 142 -13.85 -1.90 10.45
C GLU A 142 -13.62 -2.84 11.65
N ARG A 143 -14.45 -3.88 11.78
CA ARG A 143 -14.37 -4.88 12.85
C ARG A 143 -14.14 -6.27 12.28
N GLU A 144 -13.60 -7.13 13.12
CA GLU A 144 -13.45 -8.55 12.82
C GLU A 144 -14.78 -9.31 13.07
N ASP A 145 -15.12 -10.19 12.15
CA ASP A 145 -16.20 -11.14 12.24
C ASP A 145 -15.80 -12.46 11.55
N ALA A 146 -16.71 -13.43 11.49
CA ALA A 146 -16.41 -14.74 10.93
C ALA A 146 -16.02 -14.67 9.44
N ASP A 147 -16.56 -13.73 8.67
CA ASP A 147 -16.27 -13.60 7.25
C ASP A 147 -14.93 -12.94 7.03
N SER A 148 -14.62 -11.84 7.73
CA SER A 148 -13.33 -11.19 7.67
C SER A 148 -12.20 -12.09 8.21
N ALA A 149 -12.46 -12.93 9.21
CA ALA A 149 -11.52 -13.94 9.66
C ALA A 149 -11.22 -14.98 8.57
N ARG A 150 -12.25 -15.46 7.83
CA ARG A 150 -12.05 -16.34 6.66
C ARG A 150 -11.22 -15.67 5.59
N ILE A 151 -11.49 -14.39 5.30
CA ILE A 151 -10.74 -13.61 4.33
C ILE A 151 -9.26 -13.51 4.77
N THR A 152 -8.99 -13.23 6.04
CA THR A 152 -7.63 -13.20 6.59
C THR A 152 -6.90 -14.53 6.37
N ILE A 153 -7.57 -15.67 6.58
CA ILE A 153 -6.99 -16.98 6.32
C ILE A 153 -6.69 -17.18 4.83
N GLN A 154 -7.61 -16.82 3.95
CA GLN A 154 -7.41 -16.94 2.49
C GLN A 154 -6.24 -16.10 1.99
N LEU A 155 -6.14 -14.84 2.47
CA LEU A 155 -5.03 -13.95 2.17
C LEU A 155 -3.71 -14.50 2.69
N SER A 156 -3.70 -15.04 3.91
CA SER A 156 -2.52 -15.66 4.49
C SER A 156 -2.01 -16.82 3.62
N ARG A 157 -2.91 -17.69 3.15
CA ARG A 157 -2.57 -18.78 2.22
C ARG A 157 -2.00 -18.27 0.90
N LEU A 158 -2.61 -17.21 0.33
CA LEU A 158 -2.11 -16.56 -0.89
C LEU A 158 -0.69 -16.03 -0.67
N LEU A 159 -0.45 -15.30 0.41
CA LEU A 159 0.86 -14.72 0.73
C LEU A 159 1.93 -15.79 1.00
N VAL A 160 1.57 -16.90 1.67
CA VAL A 160 2.47 -18.07 1.81
C VAL A 160 2.86 -18.61 0.44
N GLY A 161 1.90 -18.78 -0.47
CA GLY A 161 2.16 -19.23 -1.85
C GLY A 161 3.03 -18.24 -2.66
N LEU A 162 3.06 -16.97 -2.27
CA LEU A 162 3.93 -15.94 -2.84
C LEU A 162 5.31 -15.87 -2.18
N GLY A 163 5.59 -16.71 -1.19
CA GLY A 163 6.87 -16.79 -0.48
C GLY A 163 7.03 -15.72 0.63
N VAL A 164 5.93 -15.14 1.12
CA VAL A 164 5.99 -14.22 2.25
C VAL A 164 6.31 -14.99 3.53
N PRO A 165 7.29 -14.56 4.35
CA PRO A 165 7.70 -15.26 5.56
C PRO A 165 6.55 -15.44 6.57
N HIS A 166 6.50 -16.61 7.23
CA HIS A 166 5.46 -16.91 8.23
C HIS A 166 5.41 -15.92 9.40
N SER A 167 6.56 -15.29 9.77
CA SER A 167 6.59 -14.26 10.81
C SER A 167 5.74 -13.03 10.43
N ILE A 168 5.69 -12.69 9.15
CA ILE A 168 4.87 -11.58 8.63
C ILE A 168 3.41 -12.00 8.58
N ILE A 169 3.12 -13.23 8.14
CA ILE A 169 1.78 -13.80 8.18
C ILE A 169 1.24 -13.79 9.61
N GLY A 170 2.05 -14.20 10.59
CA GLY A 170 1.68 -14.14 12.00
C GLY A 170 1.33 -12.73 12.47
N LYS A 171 2.07 -11.70 12.03
CA LYS A 171 1.74 -10.29 12.31
C LYS A 171 0.40 -9.88 11.70
N ILE A 172 0.13 -10.28 10.45
CA ILE A 172 -1.17 -10.00 9.79
C ILE A 172 -2.32 -10.59 10.60
N VAL A 173 -2.23 -11.88 10.94
CA VAL A 173 -3.29 -12.59 11.65
C VAL A 173 -3.47 -12.10 13.09
N ALA A 174 -2.37 -11.77 13.78
CA ALA A 174 -2.42 -11.36 15.18
C ALA A 174 -2.77 -9.89 15.40
N THR A 175 -2.78 -9.06 14.34
CA THR A 175 -3.10 -7.64 14.46
C THR A 175 -4.56 -7.39 14.12
N PRO A 176 -5.41 -6.99 15.10
CA PRO A 176 -6.81 -6.69 14.83
C PRO A 176 -6.98 -5.55 13.81
N PRO A 177 -8.10 -5.46 13.08
CA PRO A 177 -8.34 -4.45 12.05
C PRO A 177 -8.18 -3.00 12.52
N ALA A 178 -8.57 -2.72 13.77
CA ALA A 178 -8.46 -1.38 14.37
C ALA A 178 -7.02 -0.98 14.76
N LYS A 179 -6.03 -1.83 14.49
CA LYS A 179 -4.61 -1.59 14.81
C LYS A 179 -3.74 -1.84 13.59
N ILE A 180 -2.54 -1.27 13.60
CA ILE A 180 -1.54 -1.51 12.57
C ILE A 180 -0.25 -1.96 13.24
N THR A 181 0.30 -3.09 12.79
CA THR A 181 1.64 -3.54 13.14
C THR A 181 2.57 -3.26 11.96
N PHE A 182 3.60 -2.46 12.21
CA PHE A 182 4.60 -2.17 11.18
C PHE A 182 5.64 -3.28 11.07
N LEU A 183 6.05 -3.58 9.84
CA LEU A 183 7.14 -4.51 9.59
C LEU A 183 8.46 -3.91 10.11
N ASP A 184 9.19 -4.70 10.88
CA ASP A 184 10.49 -4.31 11.41
C ASP A 184 11.64 -4.60 10.43
N ASN A 185 12.88 -4.24 10.81
CA ASN A 185 14.05 -4.43 9.96
C ASN A 185 14.33 -5.91 9.65
N ARG A 186 13.95 -6.84 10.52
CA ARG A 186 14.13 -8.28 10.29
C ARG A 186 13.13 -8.79 9.26
N ASP A 187 11.88 -8.32 9.32
CA ASP A 187 10.86 -8.63 8.33
C ASP A 187 11.26 -8.11 6.95
N LEU A 188 11.69 -6.85 6.89
CA LEU A 188 12.12 -6.19 5.66
C LEU A 188 13.33 -6.90 5.03
N ALA A 189 14.29 -7.33 5.86
CA ALA A 189 15.44 -8.12 5.40
C ALA A 189 15.02 -9.48 4.84
N ARG A 190 14.10 -10.19 5.51
CA ARG A 190 13.55 -11.48 5.02
C ARG A 190 12.77 -11.36 3.71
N LEU A 191 12.20 -10.19 3.46
CA LEU A 191 11.50 -9.87 2.21
C LEU A 191 12.45 -9.37 1.12
N ASN A 192 13.75 -9.25 1.37
CA ASN A 192 14.73 -8.62 0.48
C ASN A 192 14.30 -7.21 0.05
N VAL A 193 13.86 -6.38 1.01
CA VAL A 193 13.44 -5.01 0.73
C VAL A 193 14.65 -4.09 0.63
N HIS A 194 14.79 -3.38 -0.49
CA HIS A 194 15.83 -2.40 -0.73
C HIS A 194 15.41 -1.00 -0.29
N ARG A 195 16.27 -0.31 0.48
CA ARG A 195 16.03 1.08 0.93
C ARG A 195 16.60 2.09 -0.08
N ALA A 196 16.03 2.09 -1.29
CA ALA A 196 16.43 2.97 -2.37
C ALA A 196 15.22 3.29 -3.25
N ASN A 197 15.33 4.30 -4.11
CA ASN A 197 14.34 4.54 -5.16
C ASN A 197 14.86 3.96 -6.49
N PRO A 198 14.31 2.85 -6.98
CA PRO A 198 14.81 2.17 -8.19
C PRO A 198 14.58 2.96 -9.48
N PHE A 199 13.74 4.00 -9.40
CA PHE A 199 13.34 4.82 -10.55
C PHE A 199 14.13 6.13 -10.70
N ARG A 200 15.17 6.35 -9.87
CA ARG A 200 16.04 7.54 -9.91
C ARG A 200 17.50 7.14 -10.09
N LYS A 201 18.18 7.80 -11.01
CA LYS A 201 19.59 7.49 -11.36
C LYS A 201 20.58 7.51 -10.18
N ASN A 202 20.33 8.34 -9.18
CA ASN A 202 21.30 8.61 -8.13
C ASN A 202 21.14 7.73 -6.88
N ASP A 203 20.12 6.85 -6.82
CA ASP A 203 19.80 6.10 -5.61
C ASP A 203 20.08 4.58 -5.75
N GLY A 204 20.81 4.12 -6.76
CA GLY A 204 21.15 2.71 -6.85
C GLY A 204 20.99 2.05 -8.23
N ALA A 205 21.45 2.69 -9.29
CA ALA A 205 21.39 2.16 -10.65
C ALA A 205 22.20 0.88 -10.90
N ALA A 206 22.71 0.21 -9.85
CA ALA A 206 23.53 -1.00 -10.00
C ALA A 206 22.73 -2.33 -9.99
N SER A 207 21.42 -2.34 -9.70
CA SER A 207 20.73 -3.62 -9.47
C SER A 207 19.69 -4.02 -10.52
N VAL A 208 19.15 -3.09 -11.31
CA VAL A 208 18.06 -3.44 -12.26
C VAL A 208 18.56 -4.08 -13.56
N ALA A 209 19.82 -3.85 -13.96
CA ALA A 209 20.37 -4.36 -15.22
C ALA A 209 20.85 -5.83 -15.15
N ARG A 210 20.90 -6.45 -13.98
CA ARG A 210 21.49 -7.80 -13.84
C ARG A 210 20.49 -8.96 -13.80
N SER A 211 19.19 -8.71 -13.77
CA SER A 211 18.17 -9.77 -13.68
C SER A 211 17.66 -10.30 -15.02
N GLN A 212 18.14 -9.80 -16.15
CA GLN A 212 17.66 -10.25 -17.47
C GLN A 212 18.58 -11.22 -18.20
N GLU A 213 19.76 -11.55 -17.69
CA GLU A 213 20.75 -12.34 -18.43
C GLU A 213 21.09 -13.74 -17.90
N THR A 214 20.40 -14.29 -16.92
CA THR A 214 20.63 -15.72 -16.57
C THR A 214 19.32 -16.48 -16.47
N GLY A 215 18.60 -16.54 -17.57
CA GLY A 215 17.57 -17.53 -17.83
C GLY A 215 18.21 -18.81 -18.39
N SER A 216 18.95 -19.57 -17.57
CA SER A 216 19.28 -20.94 -17.90
C SER A 216 17.99 -21.76 -17.82
N VAL A 217 17.47 -22.11 -18.97
CA VAL A 217 16.37 -23.05 -19.15
C VAL A 217 16.84 -24.42 -18.66
N CYS A 218 16.37 -24.84 -17.48
CA CYS A 218 16.37 -26.25 -17.14
C CYS A 218 15.05 -26.83 -17.66
N ASP A 219 15.15 -27.63 -18.70
CA ASP A 219 14.08 -28.39 -19.33
C ASP A 219 13.52 -29.43 -18.32
N PRO A 220 12.21 -29.43 -17.99
CA PRO A 220 11.59 -30.46 -17.19
C PRO A 220 10.98 -31.54 -18.13
N GLY A 221 11.80 -32.26 -18.87
CA GLY A 221 11.37 -33.39 -19.68
C GLY A 221 11.73 -34.72 -19.01
N ALA A 222 10.72 -35.55 -18.78
CA ALA A 222 10.72 -36.97 -18.46
C ALA A 222 10.78 -37.38 -16.97
N TYR A 223 9.59 -37.51 -16.40
CA TYR A 223 9.37 -38.42 -15.29
C TYR A 223 8.45 -39.55 -15.73
N VAL A 224 9.07 -40.69 -16.11
CA VAL A 224 8.40 -42.01 -16.17
C VAL A 224 9.00 -42.85 -15.05
N GLY A 225 8.09 -43.35 -14.18
CA GLY A 225 8.45 -43.99 -12.94
C GLY A 225 9.11 -45.36 -13.10
N THR A 226 9.78 -45.80 -12.05
CA THR A 226 9.63 -47.13 -11.39
C THR A 226 10.43 -47.09 -10.09
N GLU A 227 9.89 -47.74 -9.08
CA GLU A 227 10.45 -47.94 -7.74
C GLU A 227 11.81 -48.63 -7.75
N THR A 228 12.74 -48.28 -6.87
CA THR A 228 13.32 -49.12 -5.82
C THR A 228 14.67 -48.60 -5.34
N THR A 229 14.78 -48.51 -3.97
CA THR A 229 15.99 -48.56 -3.11
C THR A 229 17.13 -47.54 -3.25
N ALA A 230 17.26 -46.79 -2.19
CA ALA A 230 18.44 -46.31 -1.44
C ALA A 230 19.82 -46.38 -2.11
N HIS A 231 20.44 -45.20 -2.30
CA HIS A 231 21.77 -44.86 -1.77
C HIS A 231 22.08 -43.37 -2.09
N ALA A 232 22.62 -42.69 -1.10
CA ALA A 232 23.06 -41.32 -1.20
C ALA A 232 24.30 -41.22 -2.15
N GLU A 233 24.24 -40.29 -3.12
CA GLU A 233 25.44 -39.85 -3.79
C GLU A 233 25.35 -38.34 -4.10
N GLN A 234 26.20 -37.64 -3.39
CA GLN A 234 26.41 -36.22 -3.44
C GLN A 234 27.24 -35.86 -4.68
N LYS A 235 26.64 -35.31 -5.75
CA LYS A 235 27.39 -34.79 -6.89
C LYS A 235 27.62 -33.30 -6.72
N SER A 236 28.88 -32.95 -6.50
CA SER A 236 29.41 -31.58 -6.51
C SER A 236 29.46 -31.06 -7.95
N CYS A 237 28.87 -29.87 -8.18
CA CYS A 237 29.13 -29.11 -9.41
C CYS A 237 30.45 -28.35 -9.28
N THR A 238 31.46 -28.76 -9.99
CA THR A 238 32.72 -28.05 -10.13
C THR A 238 32.59 -26.96 -11.19
N THR A 239 32.87 -25.73 -10.81
CA THR A 239 33.07 -24.62 -11.75
C THR A 239 34.46 -24.74 -12.38
N SER A 240 34.49 -24.88 -13.70
CA SER A 240 35.72 -24.78 -14.50
C SER A 240 36.02 -23.31 -14.78
N ALA A 241 37.10 -22.80 -14.22
CA ALA A 241 37.70 -21.53 -14.59
C ALA A 241 38.68 -21.75 -15.73
N ALA A 242 38.40 -21.17 -16.89
CA ALA A 242 39.35 -21.15 -18.01
C ALA A 242 40.34 -20.01 -17.79
N HIS A 243 41.60 -20.39 -17.60
CA HIS A 243 42.79 -19.52 -17.73
C HIS A 243 43.05 -19.25 -19.21
N ALA A 244 43.12 -17.99 -19.58
CA ALA A 244 43.74 -17.54 -20.82
C ALA A 244 45.01 -16.77 -20.48
N SER A 245 46.15 -17.44 -20.64
CA SER A 245 47.45 -16.84 -20.70
C SER A 245 47.73 -16.45 -22.15
N GLY A 246 48.15 -15.24 -22.36
CA GLY A 246 48.70 -14.77 -23.64
C GLY A 246 49.78 -13.74 -23.38
N GLU A 247 51.01 -14.12 -23.75
CA GLU A 247 52.16 -13.29 -24.02
C GLU A 247 52.77 -13.83 -25.33
N PRO A 248 53.61 -13.09 -25.98
CA PRO A 248 54.26 -11.78 -25.73
C PRO A 248 53.78 -10.65 -26.62
#